data_e1cb336069f93379326339b27f6d64b7
#
_entry.id   e1cb336069f93379326339b27f6d64b7
#
_cell.length_a   1.000
_cell.length_b   1.000
_cell.length_c   1.000
_cell.angle_alpha   90.00
_cell.angle_beta   90.00
_cell.angle_gamma   90.00
#
_symmetry.space_group_name_H-M   'P 1'
#
loop_
_entity.id
_entity.type
_entity.pdbx_description
1 polymer ?
#
loop_
_entity_poly.entity_id
_entity_poly.type
_entity_poly.pdbx_seq_one_letter_code
_entity_poly.pdbx_strand_id
1 'polypeptide(L)'
;MNDGIEEPKRRENFSAEELDGGWISWNLKDKDRFNSFIEPLSVRSERPTEDGRPRARVRMLPERRHSNLGDNVHGAVTLALVDVALFAASHQFGSLDAGHSVTLDLSTQFVGAGRV
;
A
#
# COMPACT_ATOMS: atom_id res chain seq x y z
N MET A 1 -19.27 -0.63 -24.87
CA MET A 1 -18.89 -0.42 -24.17
C MET A 1 -18.89 -0.93 -22.95
N ASN A 2 -18.22 -1.57 -22.50
CA ASN A 2 -18.16 -2.27 -21.30
C ASN A 2 -17.15 -1.77 -20.34
N ASP A 3 -16.71 -0.60 -20.55
CA ASP A 3 -15.63 -0.04 -19.76
C ASP A 3 -16.02 0.09 -18.29
N GLY A 4 -17.27 0.40 -18.02
CA GLY A 4 -17.74 0.53 -16.66
C GLY A 4 -17.80 -0.79 -15.89
N ILE A 5 -17.68 -1.91 -16.58
CA ILE A 5 -17.72 -3.21 -15.93
C ILE A 5 -16.39 -3.56 -15.30
N GLU A 6 -15.31 -3.20 -15.97
CA GLU A 6 -13.97 -3.49 -15.46
C GLU A 6 -13.68 -2.79 -14.15
N GLU A 7 -14.03 -1.52 -14.06
CA GLU A 7 -13.73 -0.73 -12.89
C GLU A 7 -14.40 -1.26 -11.61
N PRO A 8 -15.71 -1.60 -11.62
CA PRO A 8 -16.32 -2.19 -10.43
C PRO A 8 -15.64 -3.48 -9.99
N LYS A 9 -15.22 -4.32 -10.94
CA LYS A 9 -14.52 -5.56 -10.60
C LYS A 9 -13.21 -5.29 -9.88
N ARG A 10 -12.47 -4.29 -10.29
CA ARG A 10 -11.21 -3.95 -9.62
C ARG A 10 -11.45 -3.47 -8.21
N ARG A 11 -12.47 -2.66 -8.00
CA ARG A 11 -12.83 -2.22 -6.65
C ARG A 11 -13.21 -3.39 -5.77
N GLU A 12 -13.82 -4.41 -6.35
CA GLU A 12 -14.19 -5.59 -5.60
C GLU A 12 -12.99 -6.39 -5.11
N ASN A 13 -11.80 -6.19 -5.70
CA ASN A 13 -10.60 -6.87 -5.27
C ASN A 13 -10.07 -6.34 -3.94
N PHE A 14 -10.48 -5.15 -3.53
CA PHE A 14 -9.99 -4.52 -2.33
C PHE A 14 -11.10 -4.38 -1.29
N SER A 15 -10.71 -4.54 -0.04
CA SER A 15 -11.55 -4.22 1.10
C SER A 15 -11.08 -2.88 1.64
N ALA A 16 -11.96 -1.88 1.61
CA ALA A 16 -11.65 -0.54 2.09
C ALA A 16 -12.68 -0.14 3.13
N GLU A 17 -12.26 -0.07 4.37
CA GLU A 17 -13.13 0.29 5.50
C GLU A 17 -12.57 1.50 6.21
N GLU A 18 -13.45 2.36 6.68
CA GLU A 18 -13.04 3.50 7.47
C GLU A 18 -12.57 3.03 8.85
N LEU A 19 -11.45 3.57 9.28
CA LEU A 19 -10.86 3.30 10.58
C LEU A 19 -10.72 4.61 11.33
N ASP A 20 -10.38 4.53 12.61
CA ASP A 20 -10.20 5.71 13.43
C ASP A 20 -9.06 6.58 12.90
N GLY A 21 -9.20 7.89 13.09
CA GLY A 21 -8.13 8.83 12.74
C GLY A 21 -7.99 9.13 11.26
N GLY A 22 -9.02 8.87 10.48
CA GLY A 22 -8.98 9.15 9.05
C GLY A 22 -8.28 8.10 8.22
N TRP A 23 -7.91 6.99 8.82
CA TRP A 23 -7.30 5.88 8.11
C TRP A 23 -8.36 5.07 7.39
N ILE A 24 -7.99 4.51 6.25
CA ILE A 24 -8.84 3.62 5.47
C ILE A 24 -8.04 2.35 5.23
N SER A 25 -8.65 1.21 5.50
CA SER A 25 -7.96 -0.05 5.20
C SER A 25 -7.79 -0.22 3.69
N TRP A 26 -6.73 -0.89 3.31
CA TRP A 26 -6.45 -1.12 1.89
C TRP A 26 -5.85 -2.51 1.73
N ASN A 27 -6.73 -3.50 1.72
CA ASN A 27 -6.34 -4.89 1.71
C ASN A 27 -6.98 -5.62 0.55
N LEU A 28 -6.28 -6.63 0.03
CA LEU A 28 -6.87 -7.50 -0.99
C LEU A 28 -7.85 -8.45 -0.35
N LYS A 29 -8.92 -8.76 -1.05
CA LYS A 29 -9.86 -9.80 -0.63
C LYS A 29 -9.27 -11.18 -0.85
N ASP A 30 -8.52 -11.34 -1.93
CA ASP A 30 -7.87 -12.61 -2.26
C ASP A 30 -6.58 -12.74 -1.46
N LYS A 31 -6.61 -13.56 -0.43
CA LYS A 31 -5.46 -13.72 0.47
C LYS A 31 -4.39 -14.66 -0.07
N ASP A 32 -4.58 -15.20 -1.25
CA ASP A 32 -3.55 -16.01 -1.90
C ASP A 32 -2.56 -15.15 -2.70
N ARG A 33 -2.75 -13.84 -2.68
CA ARG A 33 -1.85 -12.90 -3.36
C ARG A 33 -0.76 -12.41 -2.40
N PHE A 34 0.33 -11.92 -2.98
CA PHE A 34 1.50 -11.50 -2.20
C PHE A 34 1.15 -10.45 -1.13
N ASN A 35 0.25 -9.53 -1.43
CA ASN A 35 -0.05 -8.45 -0.50
C ASN A 35 -0.49 -8.96 0.87
N SER A 36 -1.09 -10.13 0.94
CA SER A 36 -1.57 -10.66 2.22
C SER A 36 -0.44 -10.82 3.23
N PHE A 37 0.79 -11.02 2.76
CA PHE A 37 1.94 -11.19 3.65
C PHE A 37 2.25 -9.92 4.45
N ILE A 38 2.03 -8.75 3.88
CA ILE A 38 2.29 -7.47 4.56
C ILE A 38 1.03 -6.81 5.08
N GLU A 39 -0.13 -7.42 4.88
CA GLU A 39 -1.40 -6.88 5.38
C GLU A 39 -1.59 -7.18 6.86
N PRO A 40 -2.38 -6.39 7.57
CA PRO A 40 -3.25 -5.33 7.04
C PRO A 40 -2.52 -4.03 6.76
N LEU A 41 -2.96 -3.37 5.71
CA LEU A 41 -2.47 -2.06 5.34
C LEU A 41 -3.54 -1.01 5.54
N SER A 42 -3.14 0.20 5.82
CA SER A 42 -4.05 1.34 5.89
C SER A 42 -3.41 2.53 5.20
N VAL A 43 -4.24 3.39 4.65
CA VAL A 43 -3.81 4.60 3.97
C VAL A 43 -4.58 5.79 4.52
N ARG A 44 -3.95 6.94 4.59
CA ARG A 44 -4.58 8.19 5.04
C ARG A 44 -4.05 9.35 4.22
N SER A 45 -4.96 10.19 3.73
CA SER A 45 -4.57 11.42 3.07
C SER A 45 -4.00 12.39 4.10
N GLU A 46 -2.93 13.07 3.73
CA GLU A 46 -2.26 14.07 4.56
C GLU A 46 -2.38 15.43 3.93
N ARG A 47 -1.95 16.47 4.65
CA ARG A 47 -1.93 17.82 4.11
C ARG A 47 -1.06 17.83 2.84
N PRO A 48 -1.52 18.44 1.75
CA PRO A 48 -0.71 18.57 0.55
C PRO A 48 0.60 19.32 0.83
N THR A 49 1.59 19.16 -0.05
CA THR A 49 2.81 19.94 0.00
C THR A 49 2.50 21.41 -0.25
N GLU A 50 3.48 22.29 0.03
CA GLU A 50 3.28 23.72 -0.19
C GLU A 50 2.97 24.06 -1.65
N ASP A 51 3.53 23.27 -2.58
CA ASP A 51 3.27 23.44 -4.01
C ASP A 51 2.02 22.67 -4.49
N GLY A 52 1.19 22.19 -3.56
CA GLY A 52 -0.10 21.61 -3.89
C GLY A 52 -0.11 20.14 -4.27
N ARG A 53 0.99 19.43 -4.09
CA ARG A 53 1.01 18.01 -4.42
C ARG A 53 0.30 17.19 -3.35
N PRO A 54 -0.52 16.23 -3.75
CA PRO A 54 -1.18 15.38 -2.76
C PRO A 54 -0.18 14.50 -2.02
N ARG A 55 -0.48 14.20 -0.76
CA ARG A 55 0.33 13.31 0.07
C ARG A 55 -0.56 12.31 0.78
N ALA A 56 -0.02 11.14 1.01
CA ALA A 56 -0.68 10.13 1.82
C ALA A 56 0.35 9.40 2.67
N ARG A 57 -0.13 8.79 3.73
CA ARG A 57 0.64 7.84 4.52
C ARG A 57 0.07 6.46 4.31
N VAL A 58 0.95 5.50 4.24
CA VAL A 58 0.57 4.08 4.22
C VAL A 58 1.30 3.41 5.37
N ARG A 59 0.62 2.55 6.09
CA ARG A 59 1.20 1.88 7.24
C ARG A 59 0.87 0.39 7.22
N MET A 60 1.76 -0.37 7.80
CA MET A 60 1.52 -1.76 8.16
C MET A 60 1.91 -1.96 9.61
N LEU A 61 1.45 -3.03 10.21
CA LEU A 61 1.87 -3.42 11.55
C LEU A 61 2.83 -4.59 11.41
N PRO A 62 4.14 -4.38 11.64
CA PRO A 62 5.09 -5.47 11.49
C PRO A 62 4.92 -6.51 12.58
N GLU A 63 5.05 -7.78 12.20
CA GLU A 63 4.97 -8.92 13.09
C GLU A 63 6.21 -9.77 12.95
N ARG A 64 6.34 -10.80 13.76
CA ARG A 64 7.52 -11.65 13.73
C ARG A 64 7.80 -12.24 12.34
N ARG A 65 6.76 -12.57 11.58
CA ARG A 65 6.92 -13.09 10.23
C ARG A 65 7.59 -12.09 9.28
N HIS A 66 7.61 -10.83 9.65
CA HIS A 66 8.22 -9.76 8.85
C HIS A 66 9.66 -9.49 9.27
N SER A 67 10.18 -10.21 10.26
CA SER A 67 11.49 -9.94 10.81
C SER A 67 12.58 -10.75 10.13
N ASN A 68 13.79 -10.23 10.19
CA ASN A 68 14.99 -10.97 9.83
C ASN A 68 15.55 -11.68 11.08
N LEU A 69 16.68 -12.35 10.94
CA LEU A 69 17.28 -13.09 12.05
C LEU A 69 17.75 -12.18 13.18
N GLY A 70 17.92 -10.90 12.95
CA GLY A 70 18.28 -9.93 13.98
C GLY A 70 17.09 -9.27 14.64
N ASP A 71 15.88 -9.80 14.42
CA ASP A 71 14.63 -9.28 15.00
C ASP A 71 14.28 -7.86 14.57
N ASN A 72 14.77 -7.44 13.41
CA ASN A 72 14.37 -6.20 12.79
C ASN A 72 13.46 -6.50 11.60
N VAL A 73 12.73 -5.50 11.14
CA VAL A 73 11.92 -5.66 9.93
C VAL A 73 12.84 -6.00 8.77
N HIS A 74 12.54 -7.10 8.08
CA HIS A 74 13.33 -7.54 6.94
C HIS A 74 13.31 -6.47 5.86
N GLY A 75 14.49 -6.19 5.25
CA GLY A 75 14.57 -5.18 4.19
C GLY A 75 13.62 -5.46 3.03
N ALA A 76 13.42 -6.73 2.69
CA ALA A 76 12.49 -7.10 1.63
C ALA A 76 11.05 -6.70 1.96
N VAL A 77 10.68 -6.75 3.25
CA VAL A 77 9.35 -6.33 3.68
C VAL A 77 9.19 -4.82 3.52
N THR A 78 10.21 -4.07 3.93
CA THR A 78 10.19 -2.62 3.75
C THR A 78 10.06 -2.25 2.28
N LEU A 79 10.80 -2.94 1.41
CA LEU A 79 10.74 -2.70 -0.02
C LEU A 79 9.36 -3.06 -0.58
N ALA A 80 8.79 -4.15 -0.12
CA ALA A 80 7.43 -4.55 -0.51
C ALA A 80 6.41 -3.49 -0.09
N LEU A 81 6.54 -2.96 1.12
CA LEU A 81 5.63 -1.91 1.59
C LEU A 81 5.75 -0.66 0.72
N VAL A 82 6.97 -0.24 0.38
CA VAL A 82 7.18 0.92 -0.48
C VAL A 82 6.50 0.71 -1.83
N ASP A 83 6.70 -0.45 -2.42
CA ASP A 83 6.12 -0.78 -3.72
C ASP A 83 4.59 -0.73 -3.68
N VAL A 84 3.99 -1.43 -2.72
CA VAL A 84 2.54 -1.47 -2.59
C VAL A 84 1.98 -0.10 -2.19
N ALA A 85 2.71 0.65 -1.36
CA ALA A 85 2.26 1.97 -0.92
C ALA A 85 2.09 2.96 -2.08
N LEU A 86 2.90 2.84 -3.12
CA LEU A 86 2.75 3.70 -4.30
C LEU A 86 1.39 3.50 -4.95
N PHE A 87 0.93 2.25 -5.02
CA PHE A 87 -0.39 1.95 -5.60
C PHE A 87 -1.51 2.39 -4.65
N ALA A 88 -1.36 2.13 -3.37
CA ALA A 88 -2.38 2.52 -2.38
C ALA A 88 -2.56 4.03 -2.35
N ALA A 89 -1.48 4.80 -2.33
CA ALA A 89 -1.55 6.25 -2.33
C ALA A 89 -2.14 6.78 -3.63
N SER A 90 -1.71 6.24 -4.77
CA SER A 90 -2.23 6.65 -6.06
C SER A 90 -3.72 6.37 -6.19
N HIS A 91 -4.16 5.24 -5.67
CA HIS A 91 -5.57 4.90 -5.65
C HIS A 91 -6.35 5.89 -4.78
N GLN A 92 -5.80 6.25 -3.61
CA GLN A 92 -6.41 7.21 -2.70
C GLN A 92 -6.57 8.58 -3.36
N PHE A 93 -5.63 8.98 -4.20
CA PHE A 93 -5.69 10.25 -4.92
C PHE A 93 -6.56 10.19 -6.18
N GLY A 94 -7.03 9.01 -6.57
CA GLY A 94 -7.74 8.84 -7.82
C GLY A 94 -6.85 8.95 -9.04
N SER A 95 -5.53 8.75 -8.86
CA SER A 95 -4.56 8.90 -9.94
C SER A 95 -4.38 7.65 -10.78
N LEU A 96 -4.78 6.49 -10.26
CA LEU A 96 -4.68 5.25 -11.02
C LEU A 96 -5.92 5.09 -11.87
N ASP A 97 -5.69 4.94 -13.15
CA ASP A 97 -6.76 4.65 -14.07
C ASP A 97 -7.31 3.25 -13.85
N ALA A 98 -8.38 2.98 -14.51
CA ALA A 98 -8.93 1.65 -14.59
C ALA A 98 -7.97 0.64 -15.25
N GLY A 99 -6.89 1.12 -15.85
CA GLY A 99 -5.89 0.25 -16.48
C GLY A 99 -5.05 -0.50 -15.47
N HIS A 100 -4.19 -1.34 -15.99
CA HIS A 100 -3.25 -2.08 -15.17
C HIS A 100 -1.98 -1.28 -15.00
N SER A 101 -1.48 -1.25 -13.78
CA SER A 101 -0.20 -0.62 -13.49
C SER A 101 0.73 -1.65 -12.88
N VAL A 102 1.98 -1.63 -13.30
CA VAL A 102 2.99 -2.54 -12.77
C VAL A 102 4.24 -1.74 -12.45
N THR A 103 5.03 -2.24 -11.51
CA THR A 103 6.30 -1.64 -11.16
C THR A 103 7.33 -2.02 -12.20
N LEU A 104 7.99 -1.02 -12.77
CA LEU A 104 9.07 -1.26 -13.74
C LEU A 104 10.44 -1.20 -13.08
N ASP A 105 10.60 -0.35 -12.09
CA ASP A 105 11.89 -0.16 -11.44
C ASP A 105 11.66 0.31 -10.02
N LEU A 106 12.38 -0.26 -9.08
CA LEU A 106 12.31 0.12 -7.67
C LEU A 106 13.70 -0.01 -7.08
N SER A 107 14.20 1.10 -6.53
CA SER A 107 15.53 1.16 -5.95
C SER A 107 15.45 1.84 -4.60
N THR A 108 16.23 1.35 -3.63
CA THR A 108 16.22 1.91 -2.29
C THR A 108 17.57 1.73 -1.63
N GLN A 109 17.80 2.54 -0.61
CA GLN A 109 18.98 2.43 0.23
C GLN A 109 18.54 2.44 1.68
N PHE A 110 18.97 1.45 2.44
CA PHE A 110 18.62 1.37 3.85
C PHE A 110 19.66 2.13 4.67
N VAL A 111 19.20 3.04 5.51
CA VAL A 111 20.08 3.87 6.33
C VAL A 111 19.91 3.59 7.82
N GLY A 112 19.06 2.64 8.18
CA GLY A 112 18.82 2.25 9.55
C GLY A 112 17.93 1.02 9.60
N ALA A 113 17.64 0.54 10.80
CA ALA A 113 16.84 -0.65 11.02
C ALA A 113 15.46 -0.27 11.57
N GLY A 114 14.43 -0.94 11.07
CA GLY A 114 13.09 -0.87 11.66
C GLY A 114 12.92 -2.00 12.65
N ARG A 115 12.18 -1.75 13.72
CA ARG A 115 11.90 -2.78 14.71
C ARG A 115 10.50 -3.33 14.54
N VAL A 116 10.38 -4.58 14.87
CA VAL A 116 9.08 -5.26 14.91
C VAL A 116 8.36 -4.92 16.21
#